data_325f0a15252bcb5d7853bc0d3428fd99
#
_entry.id   325f0a15252bcb5d7853bc0d3428fd99
#
_cell.length_a   1.000
_cell.length_b   1.000
_cell.length_c   1.000
_cell.angle_alpha   90.00
_cell.angle_beta   90.00
_cell.angle_gamma   90.00
#
_symmetry.space_group_name_H-M   'P 1'
#
loop_
_entity.id
_entity.type
_entity.pdbx_description
1 polymer ?
#
loop_
_entity_poly.entity_id
_entity_poly.type
_entity_poly.pdbx_seq_one_letter_code
_entity_poly.pdbx_strand_id
1 'polypeptide(L)'
;MALITKAIKGTKDVLPQDAYKIQYIEATARETAADFGYKEIRTPVFEHTELFQRGVGDTTDVVQKEMYTFNDKGGRSITLRPEGTSGAARAFLENGLCNEALPQKVYYLDSCYRYEKPQAGRLREFHQFGVECFGTQSPLADAELIALASAIFDRLGVTGLRLEINSIGCPTCRAKYYDALRSYFAARKDELCDTCQGRLERNPMRILDCKSPVCQEIAKDAPAVTDYLCDECREHFDKVQSYLKAQNIDYTVNSRIVRGLDYYTKTVFEFVVRLHWCPGHRVRRRALRRPD
;
A
#
# COMPACT_ATOMS: atom_id res chain seq x y z
N MET A 1 -21.07 -35.98 -12.82
CA MET A 1 -21.84 -34.83 -13.31
C MET A 1 -20.87 -33.69 -13.51
N ALA A 2 -20.77 -33.13 -14.72
CA ALA A 2 -19.92 -31.96 -14.96
C ALA A 2 -20.60 -30.73 -14.31
N LEU A 3 -19.80 -29.90 -13.57
CA LEU A 3 -20.31 -28.65 -13.00
C LEU A 3 -20.64 -27.67 -14.14
N ILE A 4 -21.81 -27.06 -14.08
CA ILE A 4 -22.23 -26.02 -15.04
C ILE A 4 -21.38 -24.77 -14.87
N THR A 5 -21.02 -24.42 -13.62
CA THR A 5 -20.21 -23.26 -13.28
C THR A 5 -19.07 -23.64 -12.35
N LYS A 6 -17.97 -22.92 -12.46
CA LYS A 6 -16.81 -23.02 -11.56
C LYS A 6 -16.50 -21.64 -11.00
N ALA A 7 -15.74 -21.57 -9.91
CA ALA A 7 -15.23 -20.31 -9.40
C ALA A 7 -14.51 -19.50 -10.49
N ILE A 8 -14.71 -18.19 -10.48
CA ILE A 8 -14.10 -17.27 -11.46
C ILE A 8 -12.59 -17.31 -11.30
N LYS A 9 -11.85 -17.30 -12.42
CA LYS A 9 -10.40 -17.30 -12.40
C LYS A 9 -9.86 -16.11 -11.57
N GLY A 10 -9.08 -16.41 -10.55
CA GLY A 10 -8.53 -15.41 -9.62
C GLY A 10 -9.34 -15.21 -8.36
N THR A 11 -10.41 -15.99 -8.16
CA THR A 11 -11.09 -16.15 -6.87
C THR A 11 -10.79 -17.53 -6.30
N LYS A 12 -10.95 -17.70 -5.00
CA LYS A 12 -10.69 -18.96 -4.30
C LYS A 12 -11.64 -19.13 -3.12
N ASP A 13 -12.31 -20.28 -3.07
CA ASP A 13 -13.08 -20.67 -1.89
C ASP A 13 -12.14 -20.95 -0.70
N VAL A 14 -12.53 -20.51 0.48
CA VAL A 14 -11.91 -20.90 1.74
C VAL A 14 -12.76 -21.99 2.36
N LEU A 15 -12.31 -23.22 2.23
CA LEU A 15 -13.05 -24.38 2.69
C LEU A 15 -12.93 -24.55 4.23
N PRO A 16 -13.85 -25.33 4.89
CA PRO A 16 -13.86 -25.49 6.34
C PRO A 16 -12.51 -25.91 6.95
N GLN A 17 -11.74 -26.75 6.25
CA GLN A 17 -10.43 -27.18 6.68
C GLN A 17 -9.35 -26.09 6.70
N ASP A 18 -9.59 -24.93 6.07
CA ASP A 18 -8.68 -23.78 6.02
C ASP A 18 -9.26 -22.52 6.67
N ALA A 19 -10.58 -22.49 6.89
CA ALA A 19 -11.28 -21.30 7.42
C ALA A 19 -10.75 -20.88 8.79
N TYR A 20 -10.39 -21.83 9.66
CA TYR A 20 -9.83 -21.54 10.99
C TYR A 20 -8.53 -20.72 10.92
N LYS A 21 -7.73 -20.87 9.86
CA LYS A 21 -6.49 -20.10 9.66
C LYS A 21 -6.80 -18.63 9.41
N ILE A 22 -7.81 -18.36 8.59
CA ILE A 22 -8.27 -17.00 8.31
C ILE A 22 -8.86 -16.38 9.57
N GLN A 23 -9.74 -17.12 10.29
CA GLN A 23 -10.33 -16.69 11.56
C GLN A 23 -9.25 -16.34 12.59
N TYR A 24 -8.19 -17.16 12.70
CA TYR A 24 -7.08 -16.88 13.61
C TYR A 24 -6.35 -15.58 13.24
N ILE A 25 -6.06 -15.35 11.95
CA ILE A 25 -5.42 -14.11 11.47
C ILE A 25 -6.32 -12.90 11.77
N GLU A 26 -7.62 -13.01 11.47
CA GLU A 26 -8.57 -11.94 11.70
C GLU A 26 -8.74 -11.63 13.20
N ALA A 27 -8.86 -12.63 14.05
CA ALA A 27 -8.95 -12.47 15.49
C ALA A 27 -7.71 -11.75 16.03
N THR A 28 -6.51 -12.22 15.67
CA THR A 28 -5.23 -11.63 16.08
C THR A 28 -5.12 -10.17 15.63
N ALA A 29 -5.53 -9.86 14.39
CA ALA A 29 -5.49 -8.49 13.87
C ALA A 29 -6.47 -7.56 14.62
N ARG A 30 -7.71 -8.04 14.91
CA ARG A 30 -8.71 -7.27 15.69
C ARG A 30 -8.24 -6.99 17.12
N GLU A 31 -7.74 -8.02 17.80
CA GLU A 31 -7.22 -7.88 19.17
C GLU A 31 -6.07 -6.90 19.22
N THR A 32 -5.12 -7.03 18.29
CA THR A 32 -3.98 -6.10 18.23
C THR A 32 -4.44 -4.68 17.92
N ALA A 33 -5.36 -4.47 16.98
CA ALA A 33 -5.90 -3.15 16.70
C ALA A 33 -6.58 -2.53 17.94
N ALA A 34 -7.34 -3.32 18.71
CA ALA A 34 -7.99 -2.88 19.94
C ALA A 34 -6.96 -2.44 21.01
N ASP A 35 -5.86 -3.17 21.17
CA ASP A 35 -4.78 -2.82 22.09
C ASP A 35 -4.12 -1.47 21.74
N PHE A 36 -4.09 -1.12 20.45
CA PHE A 36 -3.61 0.17 19.97
C PHE A 36 -4.69 1.26 19.93
N GLY A 37 -5.91 0.95 20.40
CA GLY A 37 -7.02 1.90 20.49
C GLY A 37 -7.78 2.13 19.17
N TYR A 38 -7.62 1.26 18.18
CA TYR A 38 -8.37 1.31 16.92
C TYR A 38 -9.73 0.65 17.06
N LYS A 39 -10.75 1.25 16.44
CA LYS A 39 -12.14 0.75 16.41
C LYS A 39 -12.50 0.27 15.00
N GLU A 40 -13.31 -0.77 14.92
CA GLU A 40 -13.74 -1.30 13.62
C GLU A 40 -14.63 -0.31 12.88
N ILE A 41 -14.35 -0.08 11.59
CA ILE A 41 -15.23 0.56 10.63
C ILE A 41 -15.54 -0.43 9.51
N ARG A 42 -16.77 -0.44 9.02
CA ARG A 42 -17.18 -1.24 7.86
C ARG A 42 -17.78 -0.34 6.80
N THR A 43 -17.24 -0.43 5.61
CA THR A 43 -17.69 0.34 4.45
C THR A 43 -18.36 -0.55 3.41
N PRO A 44 -19.21 -0.02 2.51
CA PRO A 44 -19.78 -0.79 1.42
C PRO A 44 -18.72 -1.44 0.53
N VAL A 45 -19.09 -2.59 -0.07
CA VAL A 45 -18.22 -3.32 -1.01
C VAL A 45 -18.03 -2.53 -2.31
N PHE A 46 -18.99 -1.70 -2.69
CA PHE A 46 -18.95 -0.87 -3.90
C PHE A 46 -19.22 0.59 -3.56
N GLU A 47 -18.60 1.46 -4.31
CA GLU A 47 -18.64 2.91 -4.17
C GLU A 47 -18.80 3.56 -5.55
N HIS A 48 -19.09 4.87 -5.57
CA HIS A 48 -19.00 5.64 -6.81
C HIS A 48 -17.60 5.57 -7.38
N THR A 49 -17.47 5.38 -8.69
CA THR A 49 -16.18 5.24 -9.38
C THR A 49 -15.27 6.43 -9.15
N GLU A 50 -15.82 7.64 -9.08
CA GLU A 50 -15.09 8.89 -8.85
C GLU A 50 -14.33 8.90 -7.51
N LEU A 51 -14.82 8.17 -6.50
CA LEU A 51 -14.12 8.08 -5.22
C LEU A 51 -12.71 7.50 -5.40
N PHE A 52 -12.61 6.43 -6.17
CA PHE A 52 -11.32 5.78 -6.41
C PHE A 52 -10.47 6.53 -7.44
N GLN A 53 -11.06 7.16 -8.44
CA GLN A 53 -10.35 7.99 -9.40
C GLN A 53 -9.63 9.15 -8.69
N ARG A 54 -10.34 9.85 -7.80
CA ARG A 54 -9.75 10.96 -7.02
C ARG A 54 -8.77 10.49 -5.96
N GLY A 55 -9.13 9.43 -5.21
CA GLY A 55 -8.34 8.96 -4.09
C GLY A 55 -7.09 8.20 -4.51
N VAL A 56 -7.23 7.24 -5.42
CA VAL A 56 -6.13 6.34 -5.83
C VAL A 56 -5.21 7.00 -6.86
N GLY A 57 -5.76 7.87 -7.70
CA GLY A 57 -5.06 8.61 -8.76
C GLY A 57 -5.24 8.01 -10.15
N ASP A 58 -5.63 8.86 -11.10
CA ASP A 58 -5.95 8.49 -12.49
C ASP A 58 -4.78 7.85 -13.24
N THR A 59 -3.53 8.09 -12.80
CA THR A 59 -2.32 7.58 -13.45
C THR A 59 -1.92 6.18 -12.98
N THR A 60 -2.61 5.63 -11.98
CA THR A 60 -2.26 4.35 -11.38
C THR A 60 -2.77 3.18 -12.21
N ASP A 61 -2.03 2.06 -12.21
CA ASP A 61 -2.47 0.84 -12.90
C ASP A 61 -3.80 0.32 -12.34
N VAL A 62 -4.05 0.55 -11.04
CA VAL A 62 -5.30 0.16 -10.36
C VAL A 62 -6.50 0.84 -11.01
N VAL A 63 -6.46 2.17 -11.16
CA VAL A 63 -7.57 2.93 -11.76
C VAL A 63 -7.70 2.66 -13.25
N GLN A 64 -6.58 2.60 -13.98
CA GLN A 64 -6.61 2.46 -15.44
C GLN A 64 -7.01 1.07 -15.94
N LYS A 65 -6.69 -0.01 -15.18
CA LYS A 65 -6.74 -1.38 -15.72
C LYS A 65 -7.31 -2.42 -14.78
N GLU A 66 -7.37 -2.14 -13.46
CA GLU A 66 -7.62 -3.19 -12.49
C GLU A 66 -8.95 -3.06 -11.73
N MET A 67 -9.68 -1.96 -11.88
CA MET A 67 -10.97 -1.78 -11.24
C MET A 67 -12.07 -2.63 -11.91
N TYR A 68 -12.96 -3.20 -11.09
CA TYR A 68 -14.23 -3.78 -11.52
C TYR A 68 -15.30 -2.70 -11.50
N THR A 69 -15.52 -2.05 -12.63
CA THR A 69 -16.46 -0.93 -12.78
C THR A 69 -17.62 -1.33 -13.68
N PHE A 70 -18.83 -0.95 -13.29
CA PHE A 70 -20.05 -1.20 -14.04
C PHE A 70 -21.12 -0.14 -13.72
N ASN A 71 -22.14 -0.02 -14.55
CA ASN A 71 -23.26 0.86 -14.26
C ASN A 71 -24.35 0.08 -13.50
N ASP A 72 -24.91 0.72 -12.49
CA ASP A 72 -26.09 0.20 -11.80
C ASP A 72 -27.36 0.42 -12.67
N LYS A 73 -28.50 -0.09 -12.16
CA LYS A 73 -29.78 0.08 -12.87
C LYS A 73 -30.22 1.54 -13.01
N GLY A 74 -29.70 2.44 -12.21
CA GLY A 74 -29.93 3.89 -12.27
C GLY A 74 -28.94 4.63 -13.17
N GLY A 75 -28.05 3.93 -13.86
CA GLY A 75 -27.04 4.50 -14.78
C GLY A 75 -25.82 5.10 -14.06
N ARG A 76 -25.67 4.91 -12.75
CA ARG A 76 -24.52 5.41 -11.99
C ARG A 76 -23.32 4.49 -12.16
N SER A 77 -22.14 5.06 -12.41
CA SER A 77 -20.89 4.30 -12.45
C SER A 77 -20.46 3.94 -11.04
N ILE A 78 -20.39 2.65 -10.76
CA ILE A 78 -19.96 2.08 -9.47
C ILE A 78 -18.81 1.11 -9.67
N THR A 79 -17.97 0.99 -8.66
CA THR A 79 -16.75 0.17 -8.67
C THR A 79 -16.69 -0.67 -7.41
N LEU A 80 -16.38 -1.97 -7.55
CA LEU A 80 -16.00 -2.80 -6.40
C LEU A 80 -14.70 -2.26 -5.81
N ARG A 81 -14.65 -2.07 -4.49
CA ARG A 81 -13.49 -1.46 -3.82
C ARG A 81 -12.19 -2.20 -4.14
N PRO A 82 -11.20 -1.52 -4.75
CA PRO A 82 -9.88 -2.08 -5.01
C PRO A 82 -8.94 -1.99 -3.79
N GLU A 83 -9.34 -1.22 -2.76
CA GLU A 83 -8.66 -0.98 -1.49
C GLU A 83 -9.66 -0.38 -0.48
N GLY A 84 -9.30 -0.32 0.81
CA GLY A 84 -10.23 0.10 1.86
C GLY A 84 -10.11 1.56 2.28
N THR A 85 -8.96 2.22 2.05
CA THR A 85 -8.67 3.57 2.53
C THR A 85 -9.66 4.62 2.01
N SER A 86 -9.98 4.60 0.71
CA SER A 86 -10.90 5.57 0.10
C SER A 86 -12.30 5.48 0.71
N GLY A 87 -12.80 4.25 0.93
CA GLY A 87 -14.08 4.02 1.59
C GLY A 87 -14.09 4.50 3.04
N ALA A 88 -13.01 4.22 3.79
CA ALA A 88 -12.85 4.67 5.17
C ALA A 88 -12.79 6.21 5.25
N ALA A 89 -12.02 6.86 4.36
CA ALA A 89 -11.92 8.31 4.30
C ALA A 89 -13.26 8.98 3.95
N ARG A 90 -14.00 8.41 2.96
CA ARG A 90 -15.35 8.89 2.64
C ARG A 90 -16.29 8.76 3.83
N ALA A 91 -16.29 7.59 4.50
CA ALA A 91 -17.13 7.37 5.68
C ALA A 91 -16.79 8.32 6.83
N PHE A 92 -15.50 8.59 7.07
CA PHE A 92 -15.03 9.56 8.05
C PHE A 92 -15.59 10.97 7.79
N LEU A 93 -15.56 11.42 6.54
CA LEU A 93 -16.05 12.75 6.16
C LEU A 93 -17.58 12.82 6.14
N GLU A 94 -18.24 11.86 5.49
CA GLU A 94 -19.70 11.85 5.29
C GLU A 94 -20.47 11.77 6.60
N ASN A 95 -19.96 11.03 7.59
CA ASN A 95 -20.59 10.88 8.89
C ASN A 95 -20.12 11.92 9.92
N GLY A 96 -19.37 12.92 9.50
CA GLY A 96 -18.93 14.03 10.35
C GLY A 96 -17.98 13.65 11.47
N LEU A 97 -17.27 12.50 11.38
CA LEU A 97 -16.30 12.07 12.38
C LEU A 97 -15.12 13.04 12.53
N CYS A 98 -14.90 13.89 11.53
CA CYS A 98 -13.93 14.99 11.60
C CYS A 98 -14.31 16.08 12.63
N ASN A 99 -15.55 16.12 13.09
CA ASN A 99 -16.03 17.04 14.12
C ASN A 99 -15.94 16.46 15.54
N GLU A 100 -15.54 15.20 15.65
CA GLU A 100 -15.33 14.52 16.93
C GLU A 100 -13.89 14.73 17.44
N ALA A 101 -13.58 14.15 18.60
CA ALA A 101 -12.24 14.19 19.15
C ALA A 101 -11.24 13.49 18.22
N LEU A 102 -10.16 14.18 17.87
CA LEU A 102 -9.08 13.68 17.01
C LEU A 102 -7.83 13.30 17.83
N PRO A 103 -7.03 12.34 17.40
CA PRO A 103 -7.17 11.57 16.17
C PRO A 103 -8.23 10.47 16.27
N GLN A 104 -8.93 10.21 15.15
CA GLN A 104 -9.81 9.05 15.02
C GLN A 104 -9.00 7.86 14.47
N LYS A 105 -9.00 6.76 15.22
CA LYS A 105 -8.28 5.53 14.88
C LYS A 105 -9.29 4.45 14.51
N VAL A 106 -9.27 4.01 13.26
CA VAL A 106 -10.18 2.99 12.75
C VAL A 106 -9.43 1.87 12.04
N TYR A 107 -9.97 0.65 12.09
CA TYR A 107 -9.48 -0.48 11.29
C TYR A 107 -10.63 -1.13 10.53
N TYR A 108 -10.30 -1.81 9.45
CA TYR A 108 -11.24 -2.61 8.66
C TYR A 108 -10.64 -3.96 8.28
N LEU A 109 -11.51 -4.93 8.05
CA LEU A 109 -11.20 -6.22 7.44
C LEU A 109 -12.10 -6.39 6.22
N ASP A 110 -11.54 -6.11 5.06
CA ASP A 110 -12.30 -5.96 3.84
C ASP A 110 -11.88 -6.93 2.74
N SER A 111 -12.88 -7.50 2.03
CA SER A 111 -12.62 -8.09 0.71
C SER A 111 -12.42 -6.97 -0.31
N CYS A 112 -11.34 -7.05 -1.06
CA CYS A 112 -10.98 -6.10 -2.11
C CYS A 112 -10.88 -6.82 -3.46
N TYR A 113 -11.07 -6.07 -4.56
CA TYR A 113 -11.23 -6.62 -5.90
C TYR A 113 -10.36 -5.90 -6.90
N ARG A 114 -9.45 -6.64 -7.59
CA ARG A 114 -8.60 -6.09 -8.66
C ARG A 114 -8.51 -7.04 -9.83
N TYR A 115 -8.71 -6.54 -11.04
CA TYR A 115 -8.57 -7.33 -12.26
C TYR A 115 -7.09 -7.56 -12.62
N GLU A 116 -6.34 -8.10 -11.68
CA GLU A 116 -4.94 -8.46 -11.90
C GLU A 116 -4.82 -9.81 -12.62
N LYS A 117 -3.64 -10.03 -13.25
CA LYS A 117 -3.28 -11.36 -13.74
C LYS A 117 -3.05 -12.29 -12.54
N PRO A 118 -3.90 -13.33 -12.35
CA PRO A 118 -3.76 -14.21 -11.20
C PRO A 118 -2.40 -14.93 -11.19
N GLN A 119 -1.77 -14.94 -10.03
CA GLN A 119 -0.51 -15.67 -9.77
C GLN A 119 -0.43 -16.05 -8.29
N ALA A 120 0.56 -16.85 -7.90
CA ALA A 120 0.76 -17.22 -6.50
C ALA A 120 0.84 -15.97 -5.60
N GLY A 121 -0.07 -15.86 -4.63
CA GLY A 121 -0.18 -14.73 -3.71
C GLY A 121 -0.87 -13.47 -4.28
N ARG A 122 -1.41 -13.52 -5.52
CA ARG A 122 -2.22 -12.45 -6.10
C ARG A 122 -3.49 -13.01 -6.71
N LEU A 123 -4.59 -12.71 -6.09
CA LEU A 123 -5.93 -13.06 -6.53
C LEU A 123 -6.68 -11.81 -6.98
N ARG A 124 -7.79 -12.00 -7.67
CA ARG A 124 -8.71 -10.92 -8.07
C ARG A 124 -9.62 -10.51 -6.94
N GLU A 125 -9.95 -11.44 -6.06
CA GLU A 125 -10.53 -11.19 -4.74
C GLU A 125 -9.48 -11.52 -3.69
N PHE A 126 -9.22 -10.58 -2.78
CA PHE A 126 -8.25 -10.72 -1.70
C PHE A 126 -8.74 -9.96 -0.46
N HIS A 127 -8.23 -10.30 0.70
CA HIS A 127 -8.62 -9.66 1.95
C HIS A 127 -7.52 -8.70 2.40
N GLN A 128 -7.95 -7.55 2.91
CA GLN A 128 -7.08 -6.56 3.53
C GLN A 128 -7.52 -6.32 4.97
N PHE A 129 -6.57 -6.40 5.90
CA PHE A 129 -6.64 -5.70 7.15
C PHE A 129 -5.98 -4.34 6.93
N GLY A 130 -6.70 -3.26 7.19
CA GLY A 130 -6.18 -1.91 7.10
C GLY A 130 -6.49 -1.13 8.36
N VAL A 131 -5.66 -0.14 8.66
CA VAL A 131 -5.86 0.80 9.77
C VAL A 131 -5.65 2.22 9.27
N GLU A 132 -6.49 3.12 9.71
CA GLU A 132 -6.41 4.54 9.37
C GLU A 132 -6.38 5.37 10.66
N CYS A 133 -5.53 6.40 10.67
CA CYS A 133 -5.45 7.36 11.76
C CYS A 133 -5.72 8.75 11.20
N PHE A 134 -6.95 9.24 11.35
CA PHE A 134 -7.38 10.52 10.81
C PHE A 134 -7.19 11.65 11.81
N GLY A 135 -6.81 12.83 11.31
CA GLY A 135 -6.77 14.06 12.10
C GLY A 135 -5.46 14.32 12.83
N THR A 136 -4.36 13.67 12.43
CA THR A 136 -3.02 13.98 12.94
C THR A 136 -1.97 13.93 11.84
N GLN A 137 -0.96 14.79 11.96
CA GLN A 137 0.25 14.76 11.14
C GLN A 137 1.49 14.42 11.97
N SER A 138 1.29 13.90 13.16
CA SER A 138 2.39 13.58 14.09
C SER A 138 3.21 12.40 13.55
N PRO A 139 4.55 12.50 13.55
CA PRO A 139 5.43 11.37 13.22
C PRO A 139 5.28 10.19 14.18
N LEU A 140 4.71 10.43 15.39
CA LEU A 140 4.38 9.38 16.34
C LEU A 140 3.28 8.46 15.81
N ALA A 141 2.30 8.99 15.06
CA ALA A 141 1.24 8.18 14.46
C ALA A 141 1.80 7.21 13.41
N ASP A 142 2.78 7.64 12.60
CA ASP A 142 3.46 6.77 11.63
C ASP A 142 4.23 5.65 12.35
N ALA A 143 4.97 6.00 13.40
CA ALA A 143 5.72 5.03 14.19
C ALA A 143 4.78 4.04 14.91
N GLU A 144 3.65 4.51 15.48
CA GLU A 144 2.64 3.66 16.11
C GLU A 144 2.05 2.64 15.11
N LEU A 145 1.78 3.09 13.88
CA LEU A 145 1.28 2.23 12.82
C LEU A 145 2.26 1.13 12.42
N ILE A 146 3.54 1.46 12.35
CA ILE A 146 4.60 0.48 12.11
C ILE A 146 4.68 -0.50 13.28
N ALA A 147 4.59 -0.01 14.51
CA ALA A 147 4.58 -0.84 15.72
C ALA A 147 3.37 -1.79 15.76
N LEU A 148 2.17 -1.31 15.40
CA LEU A 148 0.98 -2.14 15.28
C LEU A 148 1.18 -3.26 14.26
N ALA A 149 1.70 -2.95 13.08
CA ALA A 149 1.97 -3.96 12.05
C ALA A 149 3.02 -4.98 12.53
N SER A 150 4.08 -4.54 13.21
CA SER A 150 5.08 -5.43 13.82
C SER A 150 4.43 -6.36 14.84
N ALA A 151 3.61 -5.82 15.76
CA ALA A 151 2.93 -6.58 16.78
C ALA A 151 1.98 -7.67 16.21
N ILE A 152 1.30 -7.37 15.09
CA ILE A 152 0.48 -8.37 14.40
C ILE A 152 1.35 -9.53 13.89
N PHE A 153 2.48 -9.23 13.23
CA PHE A 153 3.37 -10.25 12.72
C PHE A 153 3.97 -11.11 13.84
N ASP A 154 4.39 -10.47 14.93
CA ASP A 154 4.95 -11.16 16.09
C ASP A 154 3.91 -12.10 16.72
N ARG A 155 2.67 -11.65 16.92
CA ARG A 155 1.57 -12.49 17.45
C ARG A 155 1.18 -13.64 16.52
N LEU A 156 1.31 -13.44 15.22
CA LEU A 156 1.09 -14.50 14.21
C LEU A 156 2.30 -15.44 14.06
N GLY A 157 3.39 -15.19 14.78
CA GLY A 157 4.62 -15.99 14.70
C GLY A 157 5.34 -15.86 13.35
N VAL A 158 5.16 -14.77 12.63
CA VAL A 158 5.82 -14.52 11.34
C VAL A 158 7.23 -14.02 11.60
N THR A 159 8.22 -14.86 11.35
CA THR A 159 9.64 -14.56 11.57
C THR A 159 10.37 -14.22 10.27
N GLY A 160 11.60 -13.66 10.39
CA GLY A 160 12.45 -13.35 9.25
C GLY A 160 12.00 -12.14 8.44
N LEU A 161 11.19 -11.27 9.04
CA LEU A 161 10.79 -9.99 8.47
C LEU A 161 11.90 -8.95 8.63
N ARG A 162 12.05 -8.09 7.63
CA ARG A 162 12.84 -6.87 7.68
C ARG A 162 11.90 -5.70 7.40
N LEU A 163 11.87 -4.74 8.29
CA LEU A 163 11.18 -3.48 8.07
C LEU A 163 12.06 -2.57 7.20
N GLU A 164 11.51 -2.13 6.09
CA GLU A 164 12.11 -1.10 5.23
C GLU A 164 11.23 0.14 5.28
N ILE A 165 11.85 1.29 5.52
CA ILE A 165 11.16 2.58 5.58
C ILE A 165 11.74 3.55 4.57
N ASN A 166 10.95 4.53 4.13
CA ASN A 166 11.40 5.65 3.32
C ASN A 166 10.51 6.88 3.58
N SER A 167 10.96 8.05 3.17
CA SER A 167 10.11 9.22 3.05
C SER A 167 9.99 9.60 1.58
N ILE A 168 8.77 9.72 1.07
CA ILE A 168 8.51 10.22 -0.28
C ILE A 168 8.22 11.74 -0.30
N GLY A 169 8.38 12.39 0.85
CA GLY A 169 8.21 13.82 1.02
C GLY A 169 6.78 14.32 0.82
N CYS A 170 6.61 15.62 0.90
CA CYS A 170 5.37 16.33 0.56
C CYS A 170 5.32 16.66 -0.95
N PRO A 171 4.22 17.23 -1.46
CA PRO A 171 4.13 17.63 -2.88
C PRO A 171 5.26 18.54 -3.34
N THR A 172 5.73 19.46 -2.49
CA THR A 172 6.86 20.35 -2.81
C THR A 172 8.18 19.59 -2.95
N CYS A 173 8.46 18.64 -2.07
CA CYS A 173 9.63 17.77 -2.16
C CYS A 173 9.57 16.94 -3.45
N ARG A 174 8.40 16.36 -3.74
CA ARG A 174 8.20 15.53 -4.93
C ARG A 174 8.40 16.28 -6.23
N ALA A 175 7.97 17.54 -6.32
CA ALA A 175 8.19 18.35 -7.53
C ALA A 175 9.68 18.45 -7.84
N LYS A 176 10.51 18.84 -6.87
CA LYS A 176 11.97 18.93 -7.02
C LYS A 176 12.60 17.58 -7.35
N TYR A 177 12.14 16.52 -6.69
CA TYR A 177 12.65 15.18 -6.93
C TYR A 177 12.27 14.64 -8.30
N TYR A 178 11.07 14.94 -8.80
CA TYR A 178 10.64 14.56 -10.15
C TYR A 178 11.51 15.22 -11.22
N ASP A 179 11.88 16.47 -11.04
CA ASP A 179 12.77 17.16 -11.98
C ASP A 179 14.17 16.53 -11.99
N ALA A 180 14.69 16.16 -10.83
CA ALA A 180 15.96 15.44 -10.74
C ALA A 180 15.87 14.05 -11.40
N LEU A 181 14.79 13.29 -11.17
CA LEU A 181 14.58 12.00 -11.82
C LEU A 181 14.41 12.11 -13.33
N ARG A 182 13.65 13.11 -13.80
CA ARG A 182 13.50 13.38 -15.25
C ARG A 182 14.86 13.67 -15.88
N SER A 183 15.64 14.55 -15.29
CA SER A 183 16.98 14.86 -15.77
C SER A 183 17.90 13.64 -15.82
N TYR A 184 17.85 12.82 -14.75
CA TYR A 184 18.65 11.59 -14.66
C TYR A 184 18.27 10.57 -15.73
N PHE A 185 16.98 10.25 -15.86
CA PHE A 185 16.52 9.23 -16.79
C PHE A 185 16.45 9.72 -18.24
N ALA A 186 16.34 11.03 -18.51
CA ALA A 186 16.36 11.58 -19.87
C ALA A 186 17.65 11.27 -20.60
N ALA A 187 18.80 11.29 -19.89
CA ALA A 187 20.11 10.95 -20.46
C ALA A 187 20.20 9.49 -20.94
N ARG A 188 19.31 8.61 -20.49
CA ARG A 188 19.28 7.17 -20.79
C ARG A 188 17.91 6.70 -21.27
N LYS A 189 17.11 7.61 -21.85
CA LYS A 189 15.71 7.35 -22.25
C LYS A 189 15.59 6.17 -23.19
N ASP A 190 16.48 6.06 -24.17
CA ASP A 190 16.42 5.02 -25.20
C ASP A 190 16.78 3.62 -24.66
N GLU A 191 17.42 3.55 -23.50
CA GLU A 191 17.72 2.29 -22.82
C GLU A 191 16.54 1.79 -21.95
N LEU A 192 15.60 2.66 -21.62
CA LEU A 192 14.43 2.31 -20.82
C LEU A 192 13.43 1.45 -21.63
N CYS A 193 12.74 0.52 -20.96
CA CYS A 193 11.64 -0.20 -21.59
C CYS A 193 10.49 0.77 -21.95
N ASP A 194 9.68 0.40 -22.96
CA ASP A 194 8.57 1.24 -23.48
C ASP A 194 7.66 1.80 -22.39
N THR A 195 7.32 0.98 -21.40
CA THR A 195 6.51 1.41 -20.25
C THR A 195 7.20 2.51 -19.46
N CYS A 196 8.52 2.43 -19.27
CA CYS A 196 9.28 3.41 -18.50
C CYS A 196 9.55 4.69 -19.29
N GLN A 197 9.67 4.63 -20.60
CA GLN A 197 9.71 5.82 -21.46
C GLN A 197 8.42 6.65 -21.30
N GLY A 198 7.25 5.98 -21.27
CA GLY A 198 5.98 6.66 -20.99
C GLY A 198 5.82 7.15 -19.55
N ARG A 199 6.46 6.49 -18.56
CA ARG A 199 6.46 6.91 -17.16
C ARG A 199 7.36 8.11 -16.89
N LEU A 200 8.39 8.32 -17.69
CA LEU A 200 9.33 9.42 -17.55
C LEU A 200 8.61 10.77 -17.52
N GLU A 201 7.60 10.95 -18.37
CA GLU A 201 6.82 12.19 -18.43
C GLU A 201 5.76 12.28 -17.34
N ARG A 202 5.04 11.19 -17.10
CA ARG A 202 3.85 11.17 -16.23
C ARG A 202 4.20 10.99 -14.75
N ASN A 203 5.03 10.01 -14.43
CA ASN A 203 5.40 9.68 -13.05
C ASN A 203 6.76 8.98 -13.02
N PRO A 204 7.88 9.73 -13.01
CA PRO A 204 9.24 9.19 -13.08
C PRO A 204 9.60 8.29 -11.88
N MET A 205 8.99 8.49 -10.70
CA MET A 205 9.21 7.60 -9.55
C MET A 205 8.84 6.13 -9.85
N ARG A 206 7.87 5.89 -10.74
CA ARG A 206 7.47 4.53 -11.13
C ARG A 206 8.53 3.77 -11.93
N ILE A 207 9.55 4.47 -12.43
CA ILE A 207 10.70 3.81 -13.08
C ILE A 207 11.52 3.05 -12.05
N LEU A 208 11.63 3.57 -10.81
CA LEU A 208 12.36 2.93 -9.71
C LEU A 208 11.80 1.55 -9.31
N ASP A 209 10.50 1.31 -9.54
CA ASP A 209 9.83 0.01 -9.28
C ASP A 209 9.65 -0.84 -10.56
N CYS A 210 10.38 -0.53 -11.63
CA CYS A 210 10.29 -1.30 -12.87
C CYS A 210 10.85 -2.71 -12.67
N LYS A 211 10.20 -3.69 -13.28
CA LYS A 211 10.63 -5.10 -13.22
C LYS A 211 11.64 -5.48 -14.31
N SER A 212 11.84 -4.62 -15.31
CA SER A 212 12.84 -4.83 -16.36
C SER A 212 14.25 -4.81 -15.75
N PRO A 213 15.09 -5.82 -15.99
CA PRO A 213 16.47 -5.84 -15.48
C PRO A 213 17.27 -4.61 -15.89
N VAL A 214 17.10 -4.14 -17.14
CA VAL A 214 17.80 -2.94 -17.65
C VAL A 214 17.35 -1.70 -16.88
N CYS A 215 16.03 -1.49 -16.71
CA CYS A 215 15.55 -0.34 -15.95
C CYS A 215 15.98 -0.41 -14.46
N GLN A 216 16.04 -1.61 -13.88
CA GLN A 216 16.54 -1.79 -12.51
C GLN A 216 18.03 -1.44 -12.39
N GLU A 217 18.83 -1.79 -13.37
CA GLU A 217 20.24 -1.44 -13.41
C GLU A 217 20.44 0.06 -13.52
N ILE A 218 19.73 0.71 -14.46
CA ILE A 218 19.76 2.18 -14.61
C ILE A 218 19.32 2.88 -13.31
N ALA A 219 18.29 2.35 -12.65
CA ALA A 219 17.75 2.95 -11.44
C ALA A 219 18.65 2.80 -10.20
N LYS A 220 19.71 1.98 -10.24
CA LYS A 220 20.62 1.80 -9.08
C LYS A 220 21.27 3.10 -8.62
N ASP A 221 21.65 3.95 -9.55
CA ASP A 221 22.36 5.19 -9.28
C ASP A 221 21.45 6.41 -9.37
N ALA A 222 20.12 6.19 -9.45
CA ALA A 222 19.16 7.28 -9.46
C ALA A 222 19.17 8.07 -8.15
N PRO A 223 18.94 9.40 -8.19
CA PRO A 223 18.86 10.23 -7.00
C PRO A 223 17.91 9.66 -5.96
N ALA A 224 18.24 9.81 -4.67
CA ALA A 224 17.39 9.39 -3.57
C ALA A 224 16.41 10.51 -3.19
N VAL A 225 15.15 10.16 -2.92
CA VAL A 225 14.14 11.17 -2.52
C VAL A 225 14.51 11.88 -1.22
N THR A 226 15.24 11.20 -0.33
CA THR A 226 15.68 11.74 0.95
C THR A 226 16.61 12.96 0.81
N ASP A 227 17.28 13.13 -0.32
CA ASP A 227 18.16 14.25 -0.58
C ASP A 227 17.40 15.53 -0.99
N TYR A 228 16.10 15.39 -1.32
CA TYR A 228 15.20 16.45 -1.79
C TYR A 228 14.13 16.82 -0.77
N LEU A 229 14.18 16.26 0.44
CA LEU A 229 13.24 16.59 1.49
C LEU A 229 13.41 18.06 1.96
N CYS A 230 12.28 18.73 2.13
CA CYS A 230 12.28 20.00 2.86
C CYS A 230 12.53 19.76 4.36
N ASP A 231 12.85 20.82 5.10
CA ASP A 231 13.20 20.70 6.52
C ASP A 231 12.10 20.03 7.34
N GLU A 232 10.82 20.38 7.09
CA GLU A 232 9.68 19.76 7.76
C GLU A 232 9.62 18.24 7.51
N CYS A 233 9.77 17.81 6.26
CA CYS A 233 9.72 16.39 5.91
C CYS A 233 10.94 15.62 6.45
N ARG A 234 12.09 16.27 6.49
CA ARG A 234 13.31 15.71 7.08
C ARG A 234 13.14 15.52 8.59
N GLU A 235 12.71 16.57 9.29
CA GLU A 235 12.46 16.50 10.73
C GLU A 235 11.40 15.46 11.07
N HIS A 236 10.34 15.38 10.29
CA HIS A 236 9.30 14.36 10.46
C HIS A 236 9.89 12.94 10.35
N PHE A 237 10.67 12.68 9.30
CA PHE A 237 11.26 11.37 9.07
C PHE A 237 12.31 10.99 10.12
N ASP A 238 13.09 11.97 10.59
CA ASP A 238 14.06 11.76 11.67
C ASP A 238 13.35 11.41 13.00
N LYS A 239 12.21 12.06 13.29
CA LYS A 239 11.37 11.74 14.46
C LYS A 239 10.77 10.35 14.36
N VAL A 240 10.27 9.93 13.20
CA VAL A 240 9.78 8.54 12.98
C VAL A 240 10.90 7.54 13.31
N GLN A 241 12.09 7.76 12.77
CA GLN A 241 13.26 6.89 13.03
C GLN A 241 13.62 6.86 14.53
N SER A 242 13.57 8.01 15.19
CA SER A 242 13.82 8.12 16.65
C SER A 242 12.81 7.32 17.46
N TYR A 243 11.51 7.40 17.11
CA TYR A 243 10.46 6.65 17.82
C TYR A 243 10.57 5.14 17.58
N LEU A 244 10.93 4.70 16.39
CA LEU A 244 11.17 3.27 16.10
C LEU A 244 12.35 2.73 16.91
N LYS A 245 13.45 3.49 16.99
CA LYS A 245 14.61 3.14 17.84
C LYS A 245 14.23 3.04 19.31
N ALA A 246 13.45 3.99 19.82
CA ALA A 246 12.99 3.99 21.21
C ALA A 246 12.09 2.79 21.55
N GLN A 247 11.42 2.21 20.54
CA GLN A 247 10.60 1.00 20.66
C GLN A 247 11.36 -0.29 20.34
N ASN A 248 12.68 -0.22 20.11
CA ASN A 248 13.52 -1.35 19.69
C ASN A 248 13.01 -2.03 18.42
N ILE A 249 12.43 -1.27 17.49
CA ILE A 249 12.02 -1.76 16.17
C ILE A 249 13.14 -1.50 15.17
N ASP A 250 13.79 -2.57 14.73
CA ASP A 250 14.85 -2.51 13.74
C ASP A 250 14.28 -2.19 12.35
N TYR A 251 14.94 -1.30 11.65
CA TYR A 251 14.56 -0.91 10.28
C TYR A 251 15.77 -0.65 9.39
N THR A 252 15.52 -0.63 8.09
CA THR A 252 16.46 -0.18 7.06
C THR A 252 15.83 0.93 6.25
N VAL A 253 16.53 2.05 6.07
CA VAL A 253 16.09 3.09 5.13
C VAL A 253 16.35 2.60 3.70
N ASN A 254 15.29 2.52 2.90
CA ASN A 254 15.36 2.09 1.51
C ASN A 254 14.73 3.15 0.58
N SER A 255 15.57 4.00 -0.01
CA SER A 255 15.16 5.09 -0.90
C SER A 255 14.45 4.63 -2.19
N ARG A 256 14.39 3.33 -2.45
CA ARG A 256 13.71 2.74 -3.61
C ARG A 256 12.28 2.31 -3.36
N ILE A 257 11.80 2.41 -2.13
CA ILE A 257 10.40 2.18 -1.85
C ILE A 257 9.60 3.30 -2.51
N VAL A 258 8.81 2.94 -3.52
CA VAL A 258 7.83 3.79 -4.18
C VAL A 258 6.46 3.16 -4.05
N ARG A 259 5.41 3.98 -4.01
CA ARG A 259 4.05 3.50 -3.75
C ARG A 259 3.22 3.44 -5.03
N GLY A 260 2.27 2.50 -5.01
CA GLY A 260 1.39 2.24 -6.14
C GLY A 260 0.24 3.22 -6.30
N LEU A 261 -0.01 4.09 -5.33
CA LEU A 261 -1.14 5.00 -5.27
C LEU A 261 -0.60 6.43 -5.07
N ASP A 262 -1.28 7.42 -5.61
CA ASP A 262 -0.75 8.79 -5.69
C ASP A 262 -0.96 9.63 -4.43
N TYR A 263 -1.85 9.20 -3.52
CA TYR A 263 -2.18 9.94 -2.30
C TYR A 263 -1.13 9.86 -1.18
N TYR A 264 -0.14 8.99 -1.30
CA TYR A 264 0.90 8.87 -0.28
C TYR A 264 1.74 10.12 -0.13
N THR A 265 2.06 10.45 1.12
CA THR A 265 2.98 11.54 1.50
C THR A 265 3.83 11.11 2.69
N LYS A 266 4.96 11.81 2.88
CA LYS A 266 5.87 11.61 4.03
C LYS A 266 6.32 10.14 4.15
N THR A 267 6.03 9.47 5.27
CA THR A 267 6.56 8.14 5.59
C THR A 267 5.88 7.02 4.79
N VAL A 268 6.67 6.13 4.23
CA VAL A 268 6.22 4.87 3.63
C VAL A 268 7.05 3.72 4.17
N PHE A 269 6.44 2.53 4.29
CA PHE A 269 7.15 1.36 4.78
C PHE A 269 6.67 0.05 4.16
N GLU A 270 7.52 -0.96 4.23
CA GLU A 270 7.20 -2.34 3.84
C GLU A 270 7.87 -3.32 4.80
N PHE A 271 7.14 -4.36 5.20
CA PHE A 271 7.75 -5.55 5.79
C PHE A 271 8.11 -6.53 4.69
N VAL A 272 9.39 -6.88 4.60
CA VAL A 272 9.93 -7.76 3.56
C VAL A 272 10.39 -9.06 4.20
N VAL A 273 9.95 -10.20 3.65
CA VAL A 273 10.42 -11.52 4.11
C VAL A 273 11.82 -11.76 3.56
N ARG A 274 12.78 -12.08 4.41
CA ARG A 274 14.04 -12.68 3.99
C ARG A 274 13.76 -14.14 3.63
N LEU A 275 13.68 -14.44 2.36
CA LEU A 275 13.67 -15.83 1.92
C LEU A 275 15.07 -16.41 2.16
N HIS A 276 15.22 -17.27 3.17
CA HIS A 276 16.31 -18.22 3.16
C HIS A 276 16.13 -19.13 1.95
N TRP A 277 17.13 -19.14 1.12
CA TRP A 277 17.15 -19.86 -0.14
C TRP A 277 16.92 -21.38 0.11
N CYS A 278 15.74 -21.88 -0.23
CA CYS A 278 15.57 -23.31 -0.53
C CYS A 278 15.86 -23.46 -2.02
N PRO A 279 16.89 -24.26 -2.41
CA PRO A 279 17.15 -24.54 -3.81
C PRO A 279 15.91 -25.20 -4.45
N GLY A 280 15.23 -24.50 -5.35
CA GLY A 280 14.09 -25.03 -6.09
C GLY A 280 12.83 -24.18 -6.17
N HIS A 281 12.59 -23.22 -5.27
CA HIS A 281 11.40 -22.37 -5.33
C HIS A 281 11.72 -20.88 -5.23
N ARG A 282 11.72 -20.18 -6.37
CA ARG A 282 11.70 -18.71 -6.41
C ARG A 282 10.29 -18.21 -6.09
N VAL A 283 9.99 -18.00 -4.83
CA VAL A 283 8.77 -17.27 -4.44
C VAL A 283 9.20 -15.89 -3.94
N ARG A 284 9.13 -14.89 -4.83
CA ARG A 284 9.16 -13.49 -4.39
C ARG A 284 7.80 -13.17 -3.79
N ARG A 285 7.69 -13.19 -2.48
CA ARG A 285 6.53 -12.64 -1.76
C ARG A 285 6.88 -11.24 -1.31
N ARG A 286 6.15 -10.25 -1.79
CA ARG A 286 6.11 -8.93 -1.18
C ARG A 286 5.18 -9.03 0.02
N ALA A 287 5.69 -8.69 1.19
CA ALA A 287 4.88 -8.56 2.39
C ALA A 287 3.94 -7.35 2.28
N LEU A 288 2.99 -7.27 3.18
CA LEU A 288 1.93 -6.30 3.21
C LEU A 288 2.40 -4.87 2.93
N ARG A 289 1.76 -4.21 1.97
CA ARG A 289 1.91 -2.80 1.69
C ARG A 289 0.74 -2.07 2.32
N ARG A 290 1.02 -0.95 2.92
CA ARG A 290 0.01 -0.10 3.52
C ARG A 290 -0.22 1.17 2.70
N PRO A 291 -1.47 1.61 2.53
CA PRO A 291 -1.84 2.99 2.23
C PRO A 291 -1.83 3.85 3.51
N ASP A 292 -1.36 5.08 3.43
CA ASP A 292 -1.49 6.10 4.49
C ASP A 292 -2.80 6.87 4.35
#